data_33485208b5a53115477e09b5557ff8b6
#
_entry.id   33485208b5a53115477e09b5557ff8b6
#
_cell.length_a   1.000
_cell.length_b   1.000
_cell.length_c   1.000
_cell.angle_alpha   90.00
_cell.angle_beta   90.00
_cell.angle_gamma   90.00
#
_symmetry.space_group_name_H-M   'P 1'
#
loop_
_entity.id
_entity.type
_entity.pdbx_description
1 polymer ?
#
loop_
_entity_poly.entity_id
_entity_poly.type
_entity_poly.pdbx_seq_one_letter_code
_entity_poly.pdbx_strand_id
1 'polypeptide(L)'
;EAGPDYPEFEQLPDEVKFGYATATDIMTSDHNWQYWGKATETSPPMMVPRGKVTGGSSAINGQVFLRGVPEDYDSWAAMGNDEWSFTQCLSYLRKIETDTDFPEDDFHSSDGPIIARRFKQDELNPDQAAFQASCQAAGFPESPDHNHPEASGIGPVPFNNPNGIRFSTALGYLNPARHRLNLTIRPNCTTRRIIFEGKKAVGVEVESGGEVFVAEADQIGLSSGAIGSPQIMLLSGVGPAAHLQEMGIPVVHDLPGVGQNLRDHPMIYVTFKTKKDFPLDGFAPRVQMGLRWTAEGSDLRNDLMILMQSYATERIDRGGDRMEPLGVRMLGVLDLAMSAGELKLTSTDPHEQPLLDYRYLQDPFDRQRMREMVRTCVSLGEGDTFKDFVDYR
;
A
#
# COMPACT_ATOMS: atom_id res chain seq x y z
N GLU A 1 3.64 -18.49 -5.77
CA GLU A 1 4.15 -17.54 -4.77
C GLU A 1 5.63 -17.79 -4.49
N ALA A 2 6.44 -16.75 -4.56
CA ALA A 2 7.89 -16.86 -4.31
C ALA A 2 8.23 -17.04 -2.83
N GLY A 3 7.39 -16.52 -1.95
CA GLY A 3 7.55 -16.62 -0.51
C GLY A 3 6.90 -17.85 0.10
N PRO A 4 7.03 -18.02 1.43
CA PRO A 4 6.44 -19.14 2.17
C PRO A 4 4.90 -19.01 2.25
N ASP A 5 4.28 -20.13 2.63
CA ASP A 5 2.86 -20.22 2.95
C ASP A 5 2.67 -20.72 4.39
N TYR A 6 1.66 -20.18 5.07
CA TYR A 6 1.30 -20.52 6.44
C TYR A 6 -0.19 -20.92 6.49
N PRO A 7 -0.50 -22.19 6.20
CA PRO A 7 -1.88 -22.69 6.20
C PRO A 7 -2.59 -22.56 7.56
N GLU A 8 -1.82 -22.80 8.63
CA GLU A 8 -2.32 -22.76 9.99
C GLU A 8 -2.08 -21.38 10.62
N PHE A 9 -3.14 -20.78 11.15
CA PHE A 9 -3.09 -19.43 11.73
C PHE A 9 -2.06 -19.30 12.88
N GLU A 10 -1.89 -20.36 13.67
CA GLU A 10 -0.96 -20.42 14.80
C GLU A 10 0.51 -20.36 14.37
N GLN A 11 0.81 -20.80 13.15
CA GLN A 11 2.15 -20.79 12.57
C GLN A 11 2.51 -19.47 11.88
N LEU A 12 1.54 -18.55 11.78
CA LEU A 12 1.77 -17.27 11.14
C LEU A 12 2.79 -16.45 11.94
N PRO A 13 3.92 -16.02 11.35
CA PRO A 13 4.92 -15.20 12.05
C PRO A 13 4.33 -13.89 12.56
N ASP A 14 4.82 -13.40 13.70
CA ASP A 14 4.30 -12.20 14.36
C ASP A 14 4.34 -10.96 13.45
N GLU A 15 5.41 -10.75 12.69
CA GLU A 15 5.54 -9.61 11.77
C GLU A 15 4.55 -9.67 10.60
N VAL A 16 4.08 -10.86 10.23
CA VAL A 16 3.01 -11.06 9.23
C VAL A 16 1.64 -10.95 9.88
N LYS A 17 1.50 -11.46 11.10
CA LYS A 17 0.26 -11.52 11.86
C LYS A 17 -0.18 -10.16 12.39
N PHE A 18 0.75 -9.39 12.95
CA PHE A 18 0.48 -8.11 13.59
C PHE A 18 1.01 -6.94 12.76
N GLY A 19 0.37 -5.78 12.87
CA GLY A 19 0.73 -4.60 12.09
C GLY A 19 1.80 -3.72 12.70
N TYR A 20 2.12 -3.91 13.99
CA TYR A 20 3.05 -3.07 14.74
C TYR A 20 3.56 -3.81 15.97
N ALA A 21 4.67 -3.32 16.51
CA ALA A 21 5.28 -3.77 17.76
C ALA A 21 5.55 -5.29 17.83
N THR A 22 6.24 -5.81 16.82
CA THR A 22 6.73 -7.19 16.81
C THR A 22 8.24 -7.23 17.04
N ALA A 23 8.77 -8.38 17.39
CA ALA A 23 10.21 -8.57 17.58
C ALA A 23 10.98 -8.46 16.26
N THR A 24 10.35 -8.79 15.13
CA THR A 24 10.92 -8.71 13.78
C THR A 24 10.29 -7.55 13.03
N ASP A 25 11.12 -6.67 12.46
CA ASP A 25 10.63 -5.61 11.60
C ASP A 25 10.35 -6.15 10.20
N ILE A 26 9.12 -5.94 9.72
CA ILE A 26 8.70 -6.38 8.39
C ILE A 26 9.55 -5.76 7.27
N MET A 27 10.15 -4.60 7.49
CA MET A 27 10.99 -3.93 6.49
C MET A 27 12.28 -4.71 6.21
N THR A 28 12.79 -5.44 7.19
CA THR A 28 14.02 -6.24 7.07
C THR A 28 13.75 -7.75 7.06
N SER A 29 12.48 -8.16 7.14
CA SER A 29 12.04 -9.55 7.13
C SER A 29 12.23 -10.21 5.76
N ASP A 30 12.42 -11.53 5.75
CA ASP A 30 12.41 -12.36 4.53
C ASP A 30 11.03 -12.42 3.84
N HIS A 31 9.96 -12.01 4.54
CA HIS A 31 8.62 -11.84 3.97
C HIS A 31 8.46 -10.58 3.13
N ASN A 32 9.53 -9.81 2.96
CA ASN A 32 9.60 -8.62 2.15
C ASN A 32 10.63 -8.80 1.03
N TRP A 33 10.29 -8.45 -0.22
CA TRP A 33 11.22 -8.45 -1.35
C TRP A 33 12.41 -7.49 -1.16
N GLN A 34 12.28 -6.53 -0.25
CA GLN A 34 13.32 -5.53 0.06
C GLN A 34 13.80 -4.75 -1.18
N TYR A 35 12.88 -4.39 -2.07
CA TYR A 35 13.21 -3.56 -3.22
C TYR A 35 13.67 -2.16 -2.82
N TRP A 36 14.52 -1.59 -3.65
CA TRP A 36 14.99 -0.22 -3.53
C TRP A 36 14.61 0.57 -4.78
N GLY A 37 14.10 1.79 -4.58
CA GLY A 37 13.69 2.68 -5.65
C GLY A 37 14.37 4.04 -5.53
N LYS A 38 14.37 4.76 -6.63
CA LYS A 38 14.83 6.14 -6.72
C LYS A 38 13.60 7.05 -6.69
N ALA A 39 13.45 7.82 -5.60
CA ALA A 39 12.33 8.74 -5.45
C ALA A 39 12.50 9.99 -6.32
N THR A 40 13.68 10.64 -6.25
CA THR A 40 14.06 11.82 -7.06
C THR A 40 15.50 11.66 -7.54
N GLU A 41 15.96 12.57 -8.41
CA GLU A 41 17.36 12.54 -8.89
C GLU A 41 18.40 12.72 -7.78
N THR A 42 18.04 13.43 -6.73
CA THR A 42 18.97 13.84 -5.66
C THR A 42 18.72 13.14 -4.33
N SER A 43 17.61 12.39 -4.20
CA SER A 43 17.30 11.67 -2.96
C SER A 43 18.17 10.41 -2.81
N PRO A 44 18.48 9.99 -1.57
CA PRO A 44 19.01 8.65 -1.35
C PRO A 44 17.99 7.59 -1.82
N PRO A 45 18.45 6.35 -2.12
CA PRO A 45 17.54 5.26 -2.40
C PRO A 45 16.52 5.07 -1.28
N MET A 46 15.27 4.83 -1.65
CA MET A 46 14.19 4.53 -0.70
C MET A 46 13.84 3.04 -0.75
N MET A 47 13.49 2.48 0.39
CA MET A 47 12.97 1.12 0.47
C MET A 47 11.55 1.07 -0.08
N VAL A 48 11.26 0.04 -0.88
CA VAL A 48 9.96 -0.20 -1.51
C VAL A 48 9.44 -1.56 -1.05
N PRO A 49 8.83 -1.66 0.14
CA PRO A 49 8.39 -2.93 0.68
C PRO A 49 7.27 -3.55 -0.16
N ARG A 50 7.43 -4.83 -0.49
CA ARG A 50 6.42 -5.65 -1.17
C ARG A 50 6.44 -7.05 -0.58
N GLY A 51 5.26 -7.63 -0.34
CA GLY A 51 5.16 -8.93 0.31
C GLY A 51 5.74 -10.06 -0.54
N LYS A 52 6.57 -10.89 0.09
CA LYS A 52 7.12 -12.15 -0.42
C LYS A 52 6.63 -13.28 0.49
N VAL A 53 5.35 -13.52 0.46
CA VAL A 53 4.62 -14.47 1.29
C VAL A 53 3.24 -14.69 0.68
N THR A 54 2.63 -15.84 0.90
CA THR A 54 1.24 -16.09 0.47
C THR A 54 0.30 -15.01 1.04
N GLY A 55 -0.47 -14.38 0.15
CA GLY A 55 -1.24 -13.16 0.44
C GLY A 55 -0.55 -11.89 -0.03
N GLY A 56 0.72 -11.96 -0.47
CA GLY A 56 1.47 -10.84 -1.04
C GLY A 56 1.54 -9.63 -0.09
N SER A 57 1.45 -8.43 -0.63
CA SER A 57 1.54 -7.19 0.16
C SER A 57 0.40 -6.99 1.15
N SER A 58 -0.74 -7.68 0.99
CA SER A 58 -1.80 -7.66 2.02
C SER A 58 -1.37 -8.31 3.34
N ALA A 59 -0.35 -9.19 3.30
CA ALA A 59 0.19 -9.86 4.47
C ALA A 59 1.27 -9.05 5.21
N ILE A 60 1.72 -7.91 4.63
CA ILE A 60 2.76 -7.05 5.24
C ILE A 60 2.39 -5.57 5.33
N ASN A 61 1.24 -5.15 4.81
CA ASN A 61 0.81 -3.75 4.72
C ASN A 61 0.46 -3.12 6.08
N GLY A 62 0.19 -1.81 6.05
CA GLY A 62 -0.27 -1.04 7.21
C GLY A 62 -1.74 -1.25 7.59
N GLN A 63 -2.46 -2.20 6.97
CA GLN A 63 -3.84 -2.60 7.28
C GLN A 63 -4.91 -1.53 6.99
N VAL A 64 -4.54 -0.41 6.41
CA VAL A 64 -5.52 0.61 5.99
C VAL A 64 -6.38 0.05 4.86
N PHE A 65 -7.71 0.16 5.01
CA PHE A 65 -8.69 -0.41 4.08
C PHE A 65 -9.55 0.70 3.45
N LEU A 66 -8.87 1.62 2.75
CA LEU A 66 -9.50 2.74 2.07
C LEU A 66 -9.94 2.38 0.65
N ARG A 67 -11.06 2.98 0.23
CA ARG A 67 -11.51 3.02 -1.17
C ARG A 67 -11.10 4.34 -1.83
N GLY A 68 -10.97 4.32 -3.16
CA GLY A 68 -10.94 5.53 -3.96
C GLY A 68 -12.26 6.29 -3.88
N VAL A 69 -12.23 7.57 -4.20
CA VAL A 69 -13.45 8.37 -4.37
C VAL A 69 -14.14 8.01 -5.69
N PRO A 70 -15.46 8.29 -5.86
CA PRO A 70 -16.16 7.98 -7.12
C PRO A 70 -15.45 8.46 -8.37
N GLU A 71 -14.87 9.65 -8.32
CA GLU A 71 -14.16 10.27 -9.46
C GLU A 71 -12.94 9.47 -9.91
N ASP A 72 -12.28 8.70 -9.02
CA ASP A 72 -11.15 7.83 -9.39
C ASP A 72 -11.62 6.74 -10.35
N TYR A 73 -12.72 6.05 -10.03
CA TYR A 73 -13.30 4.99 -10.84
C TYR A 73 -13.92 5.54 -12.13
N ASP A 74 -14.65 6.65 -12.04
CA ASP A 74 -15.28 7.29 -13.20
C ASP A 74 -14.23 7.80 -14.19
N SER A 75 -13.05 8.20 -13.72
CA SER A 75 -11.91 8.52 -14.59
C SER A 75 -11.42 7.31 -15.37
N TRP A 76 -11.43 6.11 -14.79
CA TRP A 76 -11.10 4.88 -15.50
C TRP A 76 -12.13 4.53 -16.57
N ALA A 77 -13.41 4.70 -16.26
CA ALA A 77 -14.48 4.54 -17.24
C ALA A 77 -14.31 5.51 -18.42
N ALA A 78 -14.01 6.78 -18.14
CA ALA A 78 -13.77 7.80 -19.16
C ALA A 78 -12.56 7.51 -20.07
N MET A 79 -11.61 6.67 -19.61
CA MET A 79 -10.47 6.19 -20.42
C MET A 79 -10.83 5.01 -21.32
N GLY A 80 -12.10 4.60 -21.43
CA GLY A 80 -12.57 3.50 -22.25
C GLY A 80 -12.76 2.18 -21.50
N ASN A 81 -12.76 2.21 -20.18
CA ASN A 81 -13.04 1.05 -19.32
C ASN A 81 -14.47 1.16 -18.76
N ASP A 82 -15.47 1.14 -19.60
CA ASP A 82 -16.86 1.49 -19.30
C ASP A 82 -17.46 0.75 -18.09
N GLU A 83 -17.00 -0.47 -17.82
CA GLU A 83 -17.45 -1.29 -16.68
C GLU A 83 -16.77 -0.92 -15.35
N TRP A 84 -15.89 0.10 -15.32
CA TRP A 84 -15.14 0.50 -14.14
C TRP A 84 -15.62 1.81 -13.52
N SER A 85 -16.82 2.29 -13.87
CA SER A 85 -17.42 3.42 -13.15
C SER A 85 -17.68 3.07 -11.68
N PHE A 86 -17.72 4.06 -10.80
CA PHE A 86 -17.96 3.84 -9.37
C PHE A 86 -19.22 3.00 -9.12
N THR A 87 -20.33 3.34 -9.79
CA THR A 87 -21.61 2.62 -9.64
C THR A 87 -21.49 1.15 -10.01
N GLN A 88 -20.72 0.80 -11.05
CA GLN A 88 -20.52 -0.58 -11.45
C GLN A 88 -19.53 -1.30 -10.51
N CYS A 89 -18.48 -0.62 -10.06
CA CYS A 89 -17.52 -1.16 -9.12
C CYS A 89 -18.11 -1.38 -7.72
N LEU A 90 -19.11 -0.59 -7.31
CA LEU A 90 -19.67 -0.62 -5.96
C LEU A 90 -20.14 -2.02 -5.53
N SER A 91 -20.76 -2.77 -6.42
CA SER A 91 -21.22 -4.15 -6.12
C SER A 91 -20.03 -5.07 -5.74
N TYR A 92 -18.88 -4.88 -6.37
CA TYR A 92 -17.65 -5.63 -6.09
C TYR A 92 -16.95 -5.10 -4.82
N LEU A 93 -16.94 -3.80 -4.59
CA LEU A 93 -16.41 -3.20 -3.37
C LEU A 93 -17.17 -3.69 -2.13
N ARG A 94 -18.50 -3.79 -2.23
CA ARG A 94 -19.34 -4.37 -1.19
C ARG A 94 -19.08 -5.88 -1.00
N LYS A 95 -18.90 -6.60 -2.10
CA LYS A 95 -18.68 -8.06 -2.07
C LYS A 95 -17.41 -8.49 -1.34
N ILE A 96 -16.39 -7.64 -1.27
CA ILE A 96 -15.11 -7.99 -0.65
C ILE A 96 -15.07 -7.75 0.86
N GLU A 97 -16.01 -6.99 1.42
CA GLU A 97 -15.92 -6.56 2.81
C GLU A 97 -17.07 -7.03 3.71
N THR A 98 -16.74 -7.19 4.98
CA THR A 98 -17.65 -7.11 6.11
C THR A 98 -17.29 -5.86 6.90
N ASP A 99 -18.05 -4.78 6.74
CA ASP A 99 -17.87 -3.56 7.53
C ASP A 99 -18.62 -3.70 8.85
N THR A 100 -17.90 -3.65 9.98
CA THR A 100 -18.48 -3.84 11.32
C THR A 100 -19.13 -2.58 11.89
N ASP A 101 -18.87 -1.44 11.29
CA ASP A 101 -19.36 -0.14 11.76
C ASP A 101 -20.56 0.36 10.97
N PHE A 102 -20.66 0.00 9.68
CA PHE A 102 -21.73 0.42 8.77
C PHE A 102 -22.39 -0.76 8.02
N PRO A 103 -22.81 -1.82 8.74
CA PRO A 103 -23.28 -3.06 8.09
C PRO A 103 -24.60 -2.90 7.31
N GLU A 104 -25.39 -1.87 7.63
CA GLU A 104 -26.71 -1.60 7.02
C GLU A 104 -26.65 -0.47 5.96
N ASP A 105 -25.47 0.10 5.70
CA ASP A 105 -25.31 1.19 4.75
C ASP A 105 -25.32 0.70 3.30
N ASP A 106 -25.88 1.50 2.38
CA ASP A 106 -25.97 1.14 0.96
C ASP A 106 -24.61 1.00 0.27
N PHE A 107 -23.57 1.65 0.80
CA PHE A 107 -22.20 1.60 0.26
C PHE A 107 -21.35 0.50 0.88
N HIS A 108 -21.83 -0.17 1.94
CA HIS A 108 -21.11 -1.20 2.68
C HIS A 108 -21.78 -2.58 2.57
N SER A 109 -21.16 -3.59 3.18
CA SER A 109 -21.68 -4.96 3.28
C SER A 109 -21.29 -5.60 4.61
N SER A 110 -22.04 -6.63 4.99
CA SER A 110 -21.82 -7.40 6.22
C SER A 110 -21.44 -8.86 6.00
N ASP A 111 -21.20 -9.28 4.74
CA ASP A 111 -21.02 -10.71 4.38
C ASP A 111 -19.81 -11.01 3.49
N GLY A 112 -18.94 -10.02 3.25
CA GLY A 112 -17.70 -10.22 2.50
C GLY A 112 -16.57 -10.82 3.33
N PRO A 113 -15.54 -11.37 2.68
CA PRO A 113 -14.48 -12.12 3.37
C PRO A 113 -13.50 -11.25 4.15
N ILE A 114 -13.38 -9.95 3.87
CA ILE A 114 -12.43 -9.06 4.54
C ILE A 114 -13.15 -8.22 5.59
N ILE A 115 -12.75 -8.36 6.84
CA ILE A 115 -13.34 -7.62 7.95
C ILE A 115 -12.71 -6.23 8.02
N ALA A 116 -13.55 -5.20 7.91
CA ALA A 116 -13.19 -3.80 8.09
C ALA A 116 -13.78 -3.24 9.38
N ARG A 117 -13.01 -2.47 10.12
CA ARG A 117 -13.44 -1.80 11.34
C ARG A 117 -12.76 -0.44 11.51
N ARG A 118 -13.31 0.39 12.41
CA ARG A 118 -12.75 1.67 12.80
C ARG A 118 -12.56 1.71 14.32
N PHE A 119 -11.55 2.46 14.77
CA PHE A 119 -11.38 2.74 16.20
C PHE A 119 -12.49 3.66 16.70
N LYS A 120 -13.03 3.36 17.88
CA LYS A 120 -14.04 4.19 18.53
C LYS A 120 -13.40 5.35 19.28
N GLN A 121 -14.19 6.36 19.61
CA GLN A 121 -13.70 7.57 20.26
C GLN A 121 -12.99 7.30 21.61
N ASP A 122 -13.46 6.31 22.37
CA ASP A 122 -12.89 5.88 23.64
C ASP A 122 -11.65 4.98 23.50
N GLU A 123 -11.34 4.52 22.30
CA GLU A 123 -10.14 3.74 21.97
C GLU A 123 -8.98 4.63 21.47
N LEU A 124 -9.21 5.93 21.26
CA LEU A 124 -8.22 6.81 20.67
C LEU A 124 -7.05 7.07 21.62
N ASN A 125 -5.84 6.96 21.11
CA ASN A 125 -4.65 7.45 21.79
C ASN A 125 -4.73 8.98 21.97
N PRO A 126 -4.10 9.55 23.00
CA PRO A 126 -4.19 10.99 23.28
C PRO A 126 -3.79 11.89 22.12
N ASP A 127 -2.76 11.52 21.35
CA ASP A 127 -2.30 12.25 20.17
C ASP A 127 -3.29 12.15 19.00
N GLN A 128 -3.99 11.03 18.84
CA GLN A 128 -5.03 10.84 17.84
C GLN A 128 -6.25 11.74 18.14
N ALA A 129 -6.67 11.78 19.40
CA ALA A 129 -7.74 12.68 19.85
C ALA A 129 -7.35 14.15 19.70
N ALA A 130 -6.10 14.51 20.03
CA ALA A 130 -5.58 15.86 19.84
C ALA A 130 -5.52 16.26 18.34
N PHE A 131 -5.16 15.33 17.48
CA PHE A 131 -5.17 15.54 16.03
C PHE A 131 -6.59 15.80 15.50
N GLN A 132 -7.56 14.98 15.92
CA GLN A 132 -8.98 15.22 15.58
C GLN A 132 -9.43 16.62 16.00
N ALA A 133 -9.20 16.99 17.25
CA ALA A 133 -9.57 18.29 17.78
C ALA A 133 -8.87 19.45 17.06
N SER A 134 -7.59 19.29 16.69
CA SER A 134 -6.84 20.28 15.92
C SER A 134 -7.42 20.48 14.52
N CYS A 135 -7.78 19.39 13.83
CA CYS A 135 -8.41 19.47 12.51
C CYS A 135 -9.78 20.17 12.57
N GLN A 136 -10.60 19.86 13.57
CA GLN A 136 -11.89 20.50 13.78
C GLN A 136 -11.72 22.00 14.08
N ALA A 137 -10.77 22.38 14.93
CA ALA A 137 -10.46 23.77 15.22
C ALA A 137 -9.94 24.53 13.98
N ALA A 138 -9.26 23.85 13.06
CA ALA A 138 -8.84 24.39 11.78
C ALA A 138 -9.98 24.46 10.73
N GLY A 139 -11.19 24.00 11.05
CA GLY A 139 -12.37 24.07 10.20
C GLY A 139 -12.58 22.90 9.24
N PHE A 140 -11.82 21.82 9.37
CA PHE A 140 -12.07 20.61 8.59
C PHE A 140 -13.34 19.90 9.07
N PRO A 141 -14.22 19.46 8.16
CA PRO A 141 -15.45 18.75 8.52
C PRO A 141 -15.14 17.38 9.11
N GLU A 142 -16.10 16.85 9.88
CA GLU A 142 -16.04 15.45 10.33
C GLU A 142 -16.39 14.50 9.18
N SER A 143 -15.65 13.39 9.12
CA SER A 143 -15.88 12.29 8.19
C SER A 143 -15.93 10.97 8.97
N PRO A 144 -17.10 10.55 9.44
CA PRO A 144 -17.22 9.34 10.26
C PRO A 144 -16.86 8.07 9.49
N ASP A 145 -16.90 8.15 8.16
CA ASP A 145 -16.53 7.07 7.26
C ASP A 145 -15.75 7.59 6.04
N HIS A 146 -14.47 7.25 5.95
CA HIS A 146 -13.64 7.59 4.80
C HIS A 146 -13.94 6.79 3.53
N ASN A 147 -14.73 5.71 3.62
CA ASN A 147 -15.15 4.91 2.47
C ASN A 147 -16.51 5.33 1.90
N HIS A 148 -17.21 6.26 2.54
CA HIS A 148 -18.42 6.85 1.98
C HIS A 148 -18.10 7.68 0.72
N PRO A 149 -18.92 7.63 -0.34
CA PRO A 149 -18.66 8.35 -1.59
C PRO A 149 -18.43 9.84 -1.44
N GLU A 150 -19.06 10.48 -0.46
CA GLU A 150 -18.93 11.91 -0.19
C GLU A 150 -17.90 12.26 0.89
N ALA A 151 -17.14 11.27 1.38
CA ALA A 151 -16.19 11.46 2.46
C ALA A 151 -15.15 12.53 2.12
N SER A 152 -14.94 13.46 3.06
CA SER A 152 -13.86 14.44 3.09
C SER A 152 -13.75 15.00 4.51
N GLY A 153 -12.56 15.27 4.99
CA GLY A 153 -12.34 15.78 6.34
C GLY A 153 -11.63 14.82 7.28
N ILE A 154 -11.83 15.03 8.60
CA ILE A 154 -11.18 14.29 9.67
C ILE A 154 -12.08 13.17 10.20
N GLY A 155 -11.55 11.96 10.33
CA GLY A 155 -12.30 10.83 10.85
C GLY A 155 -11.45 9.60 11.12
N PRO A 156 -12.08 8.54 11.66
CA PRO A 156 -11.39 7.28 11.90
C PRO A 156 -11.07 6.58 10.58
N VAL A 157 -9.83 6.13 10.46
CA VAL A 157 -9.39 5.36 9.28
C VAL A 157 -9.95 3.94 9.36
N PRO A 158 -10.54 3.40 8.29
CA PRO A 158 -10.95 1.99 8.25
C PRO A 158 -9.74 1.06 8.14
N PHE A 159 -9.75 -0.02 8.92
CA PHE A 159 -8.68 -1.03 8.98
C PHE A 159 -9.22 -2.44 8.79
N ASN A 160 -8.46 -3.28 8.07
CA ASN A 160 -8.69 -4.72 8.03
C ASN A 160 -7.87 -5.45 9.10
N ASN A 161 -8.11 -5.10 10.38
CA ASN A 161 -7.35 -5.63 11.51
C ASN A 161 -8.22 -6.05 12.71
N PRO A 162 -9.18 -6.96 12.54
CA PRO A 162 -9.99 -7.44 13.65
C PRO A 162 -9.07 -7.99 14.76
N ASN A 163 -9.29 -7.55 16.00
CA ASN A 163 -8.48 -7.94 17.16
C ASN A 163 -6.95 -7.69 16.99
N GLY A 164 -6.57 -6.68 16.20
CA GLY A 164 -5.17 -6.36 15.92
C GLY A 164 -4.49 -7.29 14.90
N ILE A 165 -5.20 -8.29 14.37
CA ILE A 165 -4.68 -9.24 13.37
C ILE A 165 -4.76 -8.61 11.99
N ARG A 166 -3.65 -8.59 11.23
CA ARG A 166 -3.63 -8.19 9.83
C ARG A 166 -4.42 -9.21 9.00
N PHE A 167 -5.63 -8.85 8.62
CA PHE A 167 -6.54 -9.73 7.92
C PHE A 167 -6.23 -9.74 6.41
N SER A 168 -5.18 -10.48 6.05
CA SER A 168 -4.68 -10.57 4.67
C SER A 168 -5.63 -11.34 3.74
N THR A 169 -5.39 -11.24 2.43
CA THR A 169 -6.11 -12.05 1.44
C THR A 169 -5.85 -13.55 1.60
N ALA A 170 -4.72 -13.95 2.20
CA ALA A 170 -4.49 -15.35 2.57
C ALA A 170 -5.51 -15.80 3.62
N LEU A 171 -5.75 -15.00 4.65
CA LEU A 171 -6.74 -15.30 5.69
C LEU A 171 -8.18 -15.22 5.18
N GLY A 172 -8.49 -14.17 4.42
CA GLY A 172 -9.87 -13.92 3.95
C GLY A 172 -10.32 -14.80 2.80
N TYR A 173 -9.41 -15.19 1.91
CA TYR A 173 -9.77 -15.91 0.68
C TYR A 173 -9.16 -17.30 0.58
N LEU A 174 -7.85 -17.45 0.83
CA LEU A 174 -7.20 -18.73 0.60
C LEU A 174 -7.51 -19.74 1.70
N ASN A 175 -7.42 -19.36 2.97
CA ASN A 175 -7.66 -20.29 4.06
C ASN A 175 -9.06 -20.93 4.01
N PRO A 176 -10.15 -20.19 3.78
CA PRO A 176 -11.47 -20.79 3.59
C PRO A 176 -11.58 -21.71 2.37
N ALA A 177 -10.73 -21.52 1.35
CA ALA A 177 -10.78 -22.24 0.09
C ALA A 177 -9.82 -23.44 0.00
N ARG A 178 -8.89 -23.63 0.97
CA ARG A 178 -7.82 -24.65 0.92
C ARG A 178 -8.35 -26.08 0.81
N HIS A 179 -9.57 -26.35 1.29
CA HIS A 179 -10.21 -27.66 1.18
C HIS A 179 -10.66 -28.03 -0.24
N ARG A 180 -10.63 -27.08 -1.19
CA ARG A 180 -11.10 -27.33 -2.56
C ARG A 180 -10.08 -28.17 -3.32
N LEU A 181 -10.53 -29.29 -3.88
CA LEU A 181 -9.67 -30.22 -4.63
C LEU A 181 -9.12 -29.63 -5.94
N ASN A 182 -9.74 -28.61 -6.46
CA ASN A 182 -9.31 -27.89 -7.68
C ASN A 182 -8.43 -26.67 -7.40
N LEU A 183 -7.97 -26.47 -6.16
CA LEU A 183 -7.04 -25.39 -5.77
C LEU A 183 -5.70 -26.01 -5.36
N THR A 184 -4.64 -25.58 -6.02
CA THR A 184 -3.25 -25.89 -5.63
C THR A 184 -2.51 -24.59 -5.36
N ILE A 185 -1.97 -24.44 -4.16
CA ILE A 185 -1.10 -23.33 -3.77
C ILE A 185 0.33 -23.84 -3.72
N ARG A 186 1.24 -23.21 -4.45
CA ARG A 186 2.66 -23.58 -4.47
C ARG A 186 3.51 -22.43 -3.94
N PRO A 187 3.91 -22.48 -2.66
CA PRO A 187 4.85 -21.53 -2.08
C PRO A 187 6.30 -21.84 -2.47
N ASN A 188 7.20 -20.90 -2.16
CA ASN A 188 8.63 -21.01 -2.47
C ASN A 188 8.88 -21.35 -3.94
N CYS A 189 8.11 -20.74 -4.83
CA CYS A 189 8.08 -20.99 -6.25
C CYS A 189 8.15 -19.65 -7.01
N THR A 190 9.33 -19.29 -7.49
CA THR A 190 9.58 -18.04 -8.21
C THR A 190 9.22 -18.21 -9.67
N THR A 191 8.34 -17.37 -10.19
CA THR A 191 8.02 -17.29 -11.62
C THR A 191 9.14 -16.53 -12.33
N ARG A 192 9.78 -17.18 -13.30
CA ARG A 192 10.89 -16.62 -14.08
C ARG A 192 10.39 -15.88 -15.31
N ARG A 193 9.47 -16.49 -16.04
CA ARG A 193 8.85 -15.92 -17.25
C ARG A 193 7.60 -16.69 -17.67
N ILE A 194 6.81 -16.08 -18.53
CA ILE A 194 5.72 -16.75 -19.26
C ILE A 194 6.28 -17.42 -20.52
N ILE A 195 5.82 -18.61 -20.82
CA ILE A 195 6.17 -19.35 -22.05
C ILE A 195 5.12 -19.07 -23.11
N PHE A 196 5.56 -18.71 -24.29
CA PHE A 196 4.70 -18.42 -25.45
C PHE A 196 4.94 -19.39 -26.60
N GLU A 197 3.86 -19.82 -27.26
CA GLU A 197 3.86 -20.39 -28.59
C GLU A 197 3.25 -19.35 -29.56
N GLY A 198 4.11 -18.71 -30.33
CA GLY A 198 3.74 -17.52 -31.09
C GLY A 198 3.31 -16.38 -30.16
N LYS A 199 2.01 -16.03 -30.15
CA LYS A 199 1.44 -15.02 -29.23
C LYS A 199 0.53 -15.62 -28.14
N LYS A 200 0.39 -16.93 -28.08
CA LYS A 200 -0.40 -17.62 -27.07
C LYS A 200 0.48 -17.96 -25.87
N ALA A 201 0.10 -17.51 -24.68
CA ALA A 201 0.71 -17.99 -23.45
C ALA A 201 0.26 -19.43 -23.19
N VAL A 202 1.20 -20.34 -22.96
CA VAL A 202 0.95 -21.80 -22.81
C VAL A 202 1.45 -22.36 -21.47
N GLY A 203 2.19 -21.57 -20.71
CA GLY A 203 2.73 -21.99 -19.42
C GLY A 203 3.58 -20.91 -18.77
N VAL A 204 4.10 -21.23 -17.61
CA VAL A 204 5.05 -20.40 -16.86
C VAL A 204 6.29 -21.22 -16.51
N GLU A 205 7.46 -20.67 -16.72
CA GLU A 205 8.72 -21.22 -16.22
C GLU A 205 8.88 -20.76 -14.77
N VAL A 206 9.07 -21.72 -13.88
CA VAL A 206 9.15 -21.49 -12.44
C VAL A 206 10.37 -22.19 -11.86
N GLU A 207 10.87 -21.63 -10.75
CA GLU A 207 11.99 -22.16 -10.00
C GLU A 207 11.53 -22.44 -8.57
N SER A 208 11.82 -23.66 -8.07
CA SER A 208 11.53 -24.08 -6.71
C SER A 208 12.53 -25.13 -6.24
N GLY A 209 13.10 -24.95 -5.04
CA GLY A 209 14.06 -25.92 -4.49
C GLY A 209 15.33 -26.13 -5.32
N GLY A 210 15.72 -25.15 -6.14
CA GLY A 210 16.87 -25.24 -7.05
C GLY A 210 16.58 -25.94 -8.39
N GLU A 211 15.34 -26.35 -8.63
CA GLU A 211 14.89 -26.93 -9.90
C GLU A 211 14.10 -25.92 -10.71
N VAL A 212 14.29 -25.90 -12.02
CA VAL A 212 13.51 -25.10 -12.98
C VAL A 212 12.64 -26.05 -13.80
N PHE A 213 11.35 -25.72 -13.86
CA PHE A 213 10.38 -26.51 -14.62
C PHE A 213 9.28 -25.61 -15.22
N VAL A 214 8.52 -26.14 -16.16
CA VAL A 214 7.38 -25.44 -16.77
C VAL A 214 6.07 -25.99 -16.19
N ALA A 215 5.21 -25.08 -15.73
CA ALA A 215 3.83 -25.38 -15.43
C ALA A 215 2.96 -24.94 -16.61
N GLU A 216 2.39 -25.91 -17.32
CA GLU A 216 1.52 -25.67 -18.47
C GLU A 216 0.11 -25.27 -18.03
N ALA A 217 -0.54 -24.39 -18.79
CA ALA A 217 -1.91 -23.95 -18.52
C ALA A 217 -2.59 -23.43 -19.79
N ASP A 218 -3.91 -23.60 -19.89
CA ASP A 218 -4.75 -23.04 -20.96
C ASP A 218 -4.99 -21.54 -20.80
N GLN A 219 -5.00 -21.06 -19.53
CA GLN A 219 -5.16 -19.66 -19.17
C GLN A 219 -4.20 -19.28 -18.06
N ILE A 220 -3.60 -18.11 -18.16
CA ILE A 220 -2.61 -17.59 -17.19
C ILE A 220 -3.07 -16.22 -16.73
N GLY A 221 -3.31 -16.10 -15.42
CA GLY A 221 -3.54 -14.83 -14.75
C GLY A 221 -2.24 -14.33 -14.11
N LEU A 222 -1.81 -13.11 -14.45
CA LEU A 222 -0.63 -12.47 -13.89
C LEU A 222 -1.02 -11.43 -12.86
N SER A 223 -0.75 -11.71 -11.59
CA SER A 223 -1.10 -10.85 -10.44
C SER A 223 0.07 -10.68 -9.45
N SER A 224 1.31 -10.54 -9.98
CA SER A 224 2.53 -10.43 -9.18
C SER A 224 2.78 -9.01 -8.64
N GLY A 225 1.76 -8.14 -8.65
CA GLY A 225 1.82 -6.77 -8.18
C GLY A 225 2.43 -5.80 -9.19
N ALA A 226 2.48 -4.52 -8.82
CA ALA A 226 2.90 -3.42 -9.71
C ALA A 226 4.37 -3.50 -10.14
N ILE A 227 5.21 -4.25 -9.45
CA ILE A 227 6.62 -4.45 -9.77
C ILE A 227 6.83 -5.81 -10.45
N GLY A 228 6.34 -6.89 -9.85
CA GLY A 228 6.59 -8.24 -10.36
C GLY A 228 5.90 -8.52 -11.68
N SER A 229 4.67 -8.04 -11.89
CA SER A 229 3.94 -8.29 -13.14
C SER A 229 4.65 -7.69 -14.37
N PRO A 230 5.03 -6.39 -14.39
CA PRO A 230 5.79 -5.84 -15.53
C PRO A 230 7.18 -6.47 -15.66
N GLN A 231 7.87 -6.82 -14.57
CA GLN A 231 9.15 -7.52 -14.64
C GLN A 231 9.00 -8.87 -15.35
N ILE A 232 8.02 -9.69 -14.97
CA ILE A 232 7.74 -10.98 -15.61
C ILE A 232 7.36 -10.79 -17.08
N MET A 233 6.55 -9.79 -17.43
CA MET A 233 6.21 -9.50 -18.81
C MET A 233 7.44 -9.16 -19.64
N LEU A 234 8.30 -8.27 -19.15
CA LEU A 234 9.55 -7.90 -19.84
C LEU A 234 10.47 -9.12 -20.01
N LEU A 235 10.71 -9.92 -18.99
CA LEU A 235 11.50 -11.16 -19.05
C LEU A 235 10.91 -12.19 -20.03
N SER A 236 9.62 -12.09 -20.33
CA SER A 236 8.90 -12.95 -21.27
C SER A 236 8.88 -12.44 -22.72
N GLY A 237 9.53 -11.29 -22.98
CA GLY A 237 9.55 -10.69 -24.32
C GLY A 237 8.32 -9.84 -24.66
N VAL A 238 7.53 -9.43 -23.64
CA VAL A 238 6.37 -8.53 -23.80
C VAL A 238 6.69 -7.18 -23.16
N GLY A 239 6.87 -6.15 -23.98
CA GLY A 239 7.25 -4.81 -23.52
C GLY A 239 7.81 -3.95 -24.64
N PRO A 240 8.42 -2.79 -24.32
CA PRO A 240 9.04 -1.90 -25.30
C PRO A 240 10.12 -2.63 -26.10
N ALA A 241 9.92 -2.79 -27.41
CA ALA A 241 10.82 -3.59 -28.27
C ALA A 241 12.28 -3.15 -28.19
N ALA A 242 12.54 -1.84 -28.17
CA ALA A 242 13.92 -1.31 -28.08
C ALA A 242 14.62 -1.75 -26.78
N HIS A 243 13.92 -1.68 -25.63
CA HIS A 243 14.47 -2.11 -24.34
C HIS A 243 14.69 -3.62 -24.31
N LEU A 244 13.75 -4.43 -24.83
CA LEU A 244 13.91 -5.88 -24.91
C LEU A 244 15.11 -6.27 -25.75
N GLN A 245 15.31 -5.61 -26.91
CA GLN A 245 16.47 -5.84 -27.78
C GLN A 245 17.79 -5.44 -27.11
N GLU A 246 17.82 -4.32 -26.40
CA GLU A 246 18.99 -3.90 -25.59
C GLU A 246 19.37 -4.97 -24.55
N MET A 247 18.38 -5.59 -23.92
CA MET A 247 18.56 -6.67 -22.95
C MET A 247 18.84 -8.03 -23.60
N GLY A 248 18.82 -8.13 -24.93
CA GLY A 248 19.00 -9.41 -25.65
C GLY A 248 17.81 -10.36 -25.53
N ILE A 249 16.62 -9.86 -25.15
CA ILE A 249 15.40 -10.64 -25.01
C ILE A 249 14.65 -10.64 -26.35
N PRO A 250 14.27 -11.81 -26.90
CA PRO A 250 13.46 -11.91 -28.11
C PRO A 250 12.10 -11.23 -27.90
N VAL A 251 11.70 -10.37 -28.86
CA VAL A 251 10.41 -9.65 -28.78
C VAL A 251 9.29 -10.59 -29.22
N VAL A 252 8.42 -10.94 -28.26
CA VAL A 252 7.16 -11.67 -28.51
C VAL A 252 6.07 -10.68 -28.90
N HIS A 253 5.98 -9.56 -28.17
CA HIS A 253 5.02 -8.51 -28.47
C HIS A 253 5.57 -7.14 -28.05
N ASP A 254 5.59 -6.21 -28.99
CA ASP A 254 5.94 -4.81 -28.70
C ASP A 254 4.76 -4.13 -27.99
N LEU A 255 4.93 -3.87 -26.70
CA LEU A 255 3.94 -3.24 -25.83
C LEU A 255 4.59 -2.09 -25.04
N PRO A 256 4.63 -0.88 -25.61
CA PRO A 256 5.38 0.25 -25.06
C PRO A 256 5.00 0.68 -23.64
N GLY A 257 3.77 0.37 -23.20
CA GLY A 257 3.27 0.75 -21.87
C GLY A 257 3.82 -0.07 -20.72
N VAL A 258 4.42 -1.24 -20.97
CA VAL A 258 4.95 -2.10 -19.90
C VAL A 258 6.14 -1.44 -19.23
N GLY A 259 6.07 -1.30 -17.91
CA GLY A 259 7.08 -0.62 -17.11
C GLY A 259 6.97 0.91 -17.12
N GLN A 260 6.04 1.49 -17.89
CA GLN A 260 5.81 2.93 -17.91
C GLN A 260 4.75 3.35 -16.90
N ASN A 261 4.70 4.67 -16.62
CA ASN A 261 3.71 5.27 -15.76
C ASN A 261 3.73 4.69 -14.32
N LEU A 262 4.92 4.39 -13.81
CA LEU A 262 5.10 3.97 -12.42
C LEU A 262 4.69 5.11 -11.49
N ARG A 263 3.63 4.89 -10.72
CA ARG A 263 3.10 5.86 -9.75
C ARG A 263 2.99 5.21 -8.40
N ASP A 264 3.22 6.01 -7.37
CA ASP A 264 2.98 5.68 -5.97
C ASP A 264 2.73 6.99 -5.23
N HIS A 265 2.35 6.92 -3.98
CA HIS A 265 2.05 8.09 -3.16
C HIS A 265 3.34 8.73 -2.61
N PRO A 266 3.77 9.90 -3.09
CA PRO A 266 4.83 10.65 -2.42
C PRO A 266 4.41 10.96 -0.98
N MET A 267 5.25 10.60 -0.02
CA MET A 267 4.97 10.76 1.41
C MET A 267 6.05 11.59 2.10
N ILE A 268 5.63 12.35 3.11
CA ILE A 268 6.52 13.10 4.01
C ILE A 268 6.14 12.85 5.47
N TYR A 269 7.11 13.00 6.34
CA TYR A 269 6.89 12.96 7.79
C TYR A 269 7.18 14.31 8.41
N VAL A 270 6.24 14.81 9.22
CA VAL A 270 6.47 15.93 10.14
C VAL A 270 6.42 15.36 11.55
N THR A 271 7.57 15.31 12.21
CA THR A 271 7.74 14.69 13.53
C THR A 271 7.75 15.75 14.61
N PHE A 272 6.98 15.50 15.66
CA PHE A 272 6.87 16.35 16.85
C PHE A 272 7.46 15.59 18.04
N LYS A 273 8.51 16.15 18.65
CA LYS A 273 9.08 15.59 19.84
C LYS A 273 8.11 15.76 21.01
N THR A 274 7.86 14.68 21.73
CA THR A 274 6.98 14.72 22.90
C THR A 274 7.78 15.06 24.18
N LYS A 275 7.06 15.60 25.17
CA LYS A 275 7.58 15.77 26.53
C LYS A 275 7.93 14.41 27.13
N LYS A 276 8.87 14.39 28.08
CA LYS A 276 9.41 13.15 28.68
C LYS A 276 8.37 12.28 29.39
N ASP A 277 7.31 12.89 29.88
CA ASP A 277 6.22 12.25 30.61
C ASP A 277 5.06 11.81 29.71
N PHE A 278 5.13 12.10 28.40
CA PHE A 278 4.12 11.62 27.48
C PHE A 278 4.32 10.11 27.22
N PRO A 279 3.30 9.27 27.47
CA PRO A 279 3.43 7.84 27.30
C PRO A 279 3.50 7.49 25.81
N LEU A 280 4.61 6.89 25.38
CA LEU A 280 4.78 6.32 24.05
C LEU A 280 4.77 4.81 24.17
N ASP A 281 3.61 4.21 23.93
CA ASP A 281 3.45 2.75 23.94
C ASP A 281 3.68 2.19 22.52
N GLY A 282 4.79 1.49 22.32
CA GLY A 282 5.13 0.86 21.06
C GLY A 282 4.16 -0.27 20.63
N PHE A 283 3.31 -0.75 21.54
CA PHE A 283 2.28 -1.76 21.28
C PHE A 283 0.91 -1.14 20.96
N ALA A 284 0.72 0.15 21.22
CA ALA A 284 -0.50 0.84 20.87
C ALA A 284 -0.70 0.94 19.34
N PRO A 285 -1.94 1.05 18.84
CA PRO A 285 -2.22 1.31 17.45
C PRO A 285 -1.50 2.56 16.97
N ARG A 286 -0.75 2.46 15.87
CA ARG A 286 0.03 3.60 15.36
C ARG A 286 -0.83 4.65 14.66
N VAL A 287 -1.86 4.22 13.96
CA VAL A 287 -2.77 5.08 13.19
C VAL A 287 -4.19 4.74 13.59
N GLN A 288 -4.99 5.77 13.89
CA GLN A 288 -6.41 5.62 14.17
C GLN A 288 -7.23 6.66 13.42
N MET A 289 -6.68 7.87 13.27
CA MET A 289 -7.36 9.01 12.63
C MET A 289 -6.63 9.45 11.37
N GLY A 290 -7.40 9.89 10.37
CA GLY A 290 -6.91 10.45 9.13
C GLY A 290 -7.70 11.68 8.71
N LEU A 291 -7.02 12.63 8.09
CA LEU A 291 -7.60 13.80 7.46
C LEU A 291 -7.45 13.65 5.95
N ARG A 292 -8.53 13.79 5.18
CA ARG A 292 -8.51 13.87 3.71
C ARG A 292 -9.14 15.19 3.26
N TRP A 293 -8.49 15.85 2.30
CA TRP A 293 -9.03 17.08 1.71
C TRP A 293 -8.48 17.29 0.30
N THR A 294 -9.12 18.20 -0.41
CA THR A 294 -8.68 18.66 -1.74
C THR A 294 -7.75 19.85 -1.57
N ALA A 295 -6.57 19.81 -2.20
CA ALA A 295 -5.60 20.89 -2.17
C ALA A 295 -6.17 22.19 -2.78
N GLU A 296 -5.66 23.33 -2.34
CA GLU A 296 -6.05 24.64 -2.89
C GLU A 296 -5.76 24.69 -4.40
N GLY A 297 -6.81 25.01 -5.19
CA GLY A 297 -6.73 25.09 -6.65
C GLY A 297 -6.64 23.73 -7.35
N SER A 298 -6.91 22.62 -6.67
CA SER A 298 -7.00 21.29 -7.25
C SER A 298 -8.43 20.93 -7.62
N ASP A 299 -8.61 20.30 -8.78
CA ASP A 299 -9.86 19.67 -9.20
C ASP A 299 -9.90 18.17 -8.82
N LEU A 300 -8.84 17.65 -8.20
CA LEU A 300 -8.69 16.24 -7.80
C LEU A 300 -9.19 16.08 -6.35
N ARG A 301 -10.40 15.58 -6.20
CA ARG A 301 -11.02 15.46 -4.87
C ARG A 301 -10.22 14.56 -3.94
N ASN A 302 -9.98 15.02 -2.71
CA ASN A 302 -9.24 14.31 -1.67
C ASN A 302 -7.83 13.86 -2.09
N ASP A 303 -7.14 14.67 -2.87
CA ASP A 303 -5.79 14.41 -3.35
C ASP A 303 -4.69 14.55 -2.29
N LEU A 304 -5.05 14.99 -1.09
CA LEU A 304 -4.18 15.09 0.07
C LEU A 304 -4.74 14.31 1.27
N MET A 305 -3.85 13.62 1.97
CA MET A 305 -4.19 12.88 3.19
C MET A 305 -3.12 13.05 4.27
N ILE A 306 -3.52 13.19 5.53
CA ILE A 306 -2.65 13.08 6.70
C ILE A 306 -3.11 11.91 7.55
N LEU A 307 -2.18 11.01 7.89
CA LEU A 307 -2.38 9.97 8.89
C LEU A 307 -1.60 10.34 10.15
N MET A 308 -2.27 10.48 11.28
CA MET A 308 -1.60 10.66 12.56
C MET A 308 -0.97 9.37 13.03
N GLN A 309 0.30 9.41 13.41
CA GLN A 309 1.04 8.25 13.90
C GLN A 309 1.49 8.48 15.35
N SER A 310 0.95 7.69 16.26
CA SER A 310 1.18 7.79 17.71
C SER A 310 2.59 7.43 18.16
N TYR A 311 3.42 6.92 17.27
CA TYR A 311 4.75 6.45 17.59
C TYR A 311 5.71 6.78 16.45
N ALA A 312 6.60 7.73 16.68
CA ALA A 312 7.67 8.05 15.75
C ALA A 312 8.97 7.41 16.23
N THR A 313 9.49 6.48 15.44
CA THR A 313 10.89 6.06 15.58
C THR A 313 11.74 6.87 14.63
N GLU A 314 12.95 7.23 15.02
CA GLU A 314 13.97 7.54 14.05
C GLU A 314 14.22 6.34 13.14
N ARG A 315 14.82 6.61 11.99
CA ARG A 315 15.12 5.60 10.98
C ARG A 315 15.67 4.35 11.61
N ILE A 316 15.15 3.19 11.21
CA ILE A 316 15.86 1.93 11.37
C ILE A 316 17.21 2.16 10.70
N ASP A 317 18.28 2.14 11.49
CA ASP A 317 19.60 2.20 10.90
C ASP A 317 19.82 0.94 10.05
N ARG A 318 20.84 0.95 9.21
CA ARG A 318 21.16 -0.19 8.34
C ARG A 318 21.55 -1.46 9.11
N GLY A 319 21.69 -1.38 10.44
CA GLY A 319 21.97 -2.48 11.35
C GLY A 319 20.74 -3.15 11.95
N GLY A 320 19.55 -2.60 11.74
CA GLY A 320 18.30 -3.18 12.24
C GLY A 320 17.97 -2.88 13.70
N ASP A 321 18.76 -2.04 14.36
CA ASP A 321 18.48 -1.65 15.76
C ASP A 321 17.30 -0.67 15.80
N ARG A 322 16.32 -0.96 16.67
CA ARG A 322 15.21 -0.06 16.96
C ARG A 322 15.73 1.13 17.77
N MET A 323 15.64 2.30 17.17
CA MET A 323 15.89 3.53 17.91
C MET A 323 14.73 3.84 18.86
N GLU A 324 15.04 4.50 19.98
CA GLU A 324 14.02 4.95 20.91
C GLU A 324 13.00 5.87 20.25
N PRO A 325 11.72 5.83 20.67
CA PRO A 325 10.70 6.72 20.12
C PRO A 325 11.03 8.17 20.43
N LEU A 326 11.01 9.01 19.39
CA LEU A 326 11.23 10.45 19.51
C LEU A 326 9.97 11.22 19.87
N GLY A 327 8.80 10.68 19.55
CA GLY A 327 7.54 11.37 19.72
C GLY A 327 6.43 10.84 18.81
N VAL A 328 5.61 11.76 18.33
CA VAL A 328 4.51 11.48 17.40
C VAL A 328 4.77 12.15 16.05
N ARG A 329 4.13 11.68 14.99
CA ARG A 329 4.32 12.27 13.68
C ARG A 329 3.06 12.28 12.82
N MET A 330 2.98 13.25 11.94
CA MET A 330 2.01 13.27 10.85
C MET A 330 2.65 12.74 9.59
N LEU A 331 2.04 11.72 9.00
CA LEU A 331 2.38 11.20 7.68
C LEU A 331 1.51 11.89 6.65
N GLY A 332 2.08 12.84 5.92
CA GLY A 332 1.42 13.49 4.79
C GLY A 332 1.60 12.67 3.51
N VAL A 333 0.51 12.44 2.81
CA VAL A 333 0.41 11.60 1.61
C VAL A 333 -0.21 12.41 0.47
N LEU A 334 0.45 12.42 -0.69
CA LEU A 334 -0.10 12.93 -1.93
C LEU A 334 -0.72 11.76 -2.71
N ASP A 335 -2.05 11.62 -2.67
CA ASP A 335 -2.75 10.45 -3.21
C ASP A 335 -2.78 10.41 -4.75
N LEU A 336 -2.96 11.54 -5.42
CA LEU A 336 -3.08 11.63 -6.87
C LEU A 336 -1.90 12.42 -7.46
N ALA A 337 -0.70 11.82 -7.46
CA ALA A 337 0.49 12.42 -8.05
C ALA A 337 0.39 12.49 -9.57
N MET A 338 0.75 13.66 -10.14
CA MET A 338 0.86 13.86 -11.59
C MET A 338 2.17 13.31 -12.13
N SER A 339 3.23 13.38 -11.34
CA SER A 339 4.54 12.82 -11.66
C SER A 339 4.43 11.30 -11.88
N ALA A 340 5.09 10.82 -12.92
CA ALA A 340 5.10 9.41 -13.28
C ALA A 340 6.51 8.95 -13.61
N GLY A 341 6.86 7.80 -13.09
CA GLY A 341 8.15 7.17 -13.29
C GLY A 341 8.12 5.98 -14.24
N GLU A 342 9.15 5.17 -14.15
CA GLU A 342 9.30 3.97 -14.98
C GLU A 342 9.97 2.82 -14.22
N LEU A 343 9.67 1.61 -14.69
CA LEU A 343 10.34 0.38 -14.32
C LEU A 343 11.05 -0.19 -15.54
N LYS A 344 12.31 -0.56 -15.40
CA LYS A 344 13.11 -1.19 -16.46
C LYS A 344 13.91 -2.37 -15.94
N LEU A 345 14.12 -3.38 -16.77
CA LEU A 345 15.07 -4.45 -16.45
C LEU A 345 16.50 -3.89 -16.38
N THR A 346 17.26 -4.38 -15.44
CA THR A 346 18.71 -4.16 -15.31
C THR A 346 19.51 -5.42 -15.62
N SER A 347 18.82 -6.57 -15.64
CA SER A 347 19.36 -7.90 -15.90
C SER A 347 18.28 -8.80 -16.50
N THR A 348 18.68 -9.89 -17.13
CA THR A 348 17.80 -11.00 -17.53
C THR A 348 17.62 -12.03 -16.44
N ASP A 349 18.32 -11.91 -15.32
CA ASP A 349 18.13 -12.75 -14.14
C ASP A 349 16.84 -12.34 -13.41
N PRO A 350 15.86 -13.25 -13.25
CA PRO A 350 14.60 -12.96 -12.55
C PRO A 350 14.78 -12.64 -11.05
N HIS A 351 15.93 -12.97 -10.47
CA HIS A 351 16.25 -12.65 -9.07
C HIS A 351 16.79 -11.22 -8.87
N GLU A 352 17.26 -10.60 -9.96
CA GLU A 352 17.70 -9.20 -9.92
C GLU A 352 16.50 -8.26 -9.97
N GLN A 353 16.43 -7.32 -9.02
CA GLN A 353 15.34 -6.34 -9.03
C GLN A 353 15.43 -5.42 -10.26
N PRO A 354 14.29 -5.00 -10.82
CA PRO A 354 14.29 -3.98 -11.87
C PRO A 354 14.67 -2.61 -11.31
N LEU A 355 15.12 -1.71 -12.16
CA LEU A 355 15.20 -0.28 -11.85
C LEU A 355 13.79 0.25 -11.56
N LEU A 356 13.62 0.90 -10.40
CA LEU A 356 12.40 1.59 -10.01
C LEU A 356 12.71 3.07 -9.89
N ASP A 357 12.39 3.84 -10.93
CA ASP A 357 12.58 5.30 -10.98
C ASP A 357 11.22 5.99 -10.86
N TYR A 358 10.86 6.42 -9.64
CA TYR A 358 9.53 6.99 -9.36
C TYR A 358 9.35 8.42 -9.83
N ARG A 359 10.44 9.19 -9.96
CA ARG A 359 10.42 10.58 -10.41
C ARG A 359 9.46 11.47 -9.62
N TYR A 360 9.36 11.25 -8.30
CA TYR A 360 8.47 12.04 -7.46
C TYR A 360 8.74 13.55 -7.56
N LEU A 361 7.67 14.33 -7.49
CA LEU A 361 7.70 15.79 -7.45
C LEU A 361 8.37 16.45 -8.68
N GLN A 362 8.46 15.76 -9.82
CA GLN A 362 8.91 16.39 -11.07
C GLN A 362 7.87 17.39 -11.58
N ASP A 363 6.58 17.10 -11.40
CA ASP A 363 5.51 18.00 -11.75
C ASP A 363 5.44 19.19 -10.76
N PRO A 364 5.33 20.45 -11.25
CA PRO A 364 5.17 21.62 -10.39
C PRO A 364 3.93 21.58 -9.50
N PHE A 365 2.83 20.98 -9.98
CA PHE A 365 1.59 20.87 -9.24
C PHE A 365 1.73 19.91 -8.04
N ASP A 366 2.45 18.80 -8.19
CA ASP A 366 2.78 17.91 -7.07
C ASP A 366 3.59 18.64 -5.99
N ARG A 367 4.55 19.49 -6.42
CA ARG A 367 5.35 20.28 -5.49
C ARG A 367 4.54 21.33 -4.74
N GLN A 368 3.56 21.95 -5.41
CA GLN A 368 2.64 22.90 -4.77
C GLN A 368 1.84 22.22 -3.68
N ARG A 369 1.16 21.12 -4.01
CA ARG A 369 0.32 20.35 -3.08
C ARG A 369 1.13 19.79 -1.92
N MET A 370 2.34 19.28 -2.18
CA MET A 370 3.22 18.78 -1.11
C MET A 370 3.66 19.90 -0.16
N ARG A 371 3.89 21.14 -0.64
CA ARG A 371 4.19 22.29 0.25
C ARG A 371 2.97 22.67 1.10
N GLU A 372 1.77 22.62 0.55
CA GLU A 372 0.52 22.81 1.31
C GLU A 372 0.40 21.74 2.39
N MET A 373 0.62 20.46 2.04
CA MET A 373 0.65 19.34 2.98
C MET A 373 1.57 19.61 4.17
N VAL A 374 2.82 20.00 3.92
CA VAL A 374 3.79 20.30 4.98
C VAL A 374 3.31 21.45 5.88
N ARG A 375 2.79 22.53 5.29
CA ARG A 375 2.27 23.69 6.05
C ARG A 375 1.08 23.29 6.92
N THR A 376 0.18 22.46 6.38
CA THR A 376 -0.97 21.95 7.12
C THR A 376 -0.54 21.09 8.30
N CYS A 377 0.38 20.13 8.09
CA CYS A 377 0.94 19.32 9.19
C CYS A 377 1.54 20.20 10.29
N VAL A 378 2.34 21.21 9.91
CA VAL A 378 2.98 22.13 10.87
C VAL A 378 1.93 22.93 11.64
N SER A 379 0.97 23.52 10.94
CA SER A 379 -0.11 24.33 11.55
C SER A 379 -0.95 23.52 12.53
N LEU A 380 -1.33 22.29 12.16
CA LEU A 380 -2.09 21.40 13.03
C LEU A 380 -1.31 21.01 14.29
N GLY A 381 -0.02 20.67 14.15
CA GLY A 381 0.80 20.26 15.28
C GLY A 381 1.28 21.41 16.18
N GLU A 382 1.21 22.66 15.71
CA GLU A 382 1.43 23.87 16.53
C GLU A 382 0.15 24.39 17.22
N GLY A 383 -0.99 23.74 16.95
CA GLY A 383 -2.28 24.07 17.56
C GLY A 383 -2.32 23.83 19.09
N ASP A 384 -3.28 24.46 19.74
CA ASP A 384 -3.43 24.43 21.20
C ASP A 384 -3.58 23.00 21.75
N THR A 385 -4.20 22.09 20.99
CA THR A 385 -4.44 20.70 21.36
C THR A 385 -3.16 19.86 21.50
N PHE A 386 -2.06 20.28 20.86
CA PHE A 386 -0.76 19.60 20.92
C PHE A 386 0.19 20.17 22.00
N LYS A 387 -0.07 21.38 22.51
CA LYS A 387 0.81 22.08 23.48
C LYS A 387 1.04 21.31 24.76
N ASP A 388 0.08 20.48 25.18
CA ASP A 388 0.16 19.76 26.45
C ASP A 388 1.21 18.66 26.42
N PHE A 389 1.50 18.07 25.27
CA PHE A 389 2.40 16.92 25.16
C PHE A 389 3.56 17.09 24.19
N VAL A 390 3.51 18.05 23.26
CA VAL A 390 4.61 18.31 22.33
C VAL A 390 5.62 19.26 22.99
N ASP A 391 6.89 18.94 22.88
CA ASP A 391 8.01 19.76 23.33
C ASP A 391 8.48 20.73 22.23
N TYR A 392 8.75 20.17 21.04
CA TYR A 392 9.00 20.94 19.80
C TYR A 392 8.90 20.00 18.57
N ARG A 393 8.95 20.56 17.40
CA ARG A 393 9.03 19.82 16.12
C ARG A 393 10.47 19.68 15.64
#